data_c83df39a51e155d1b66b1b03584dfb4f
#
_entry.id   c83df39a51e155d1b66b1b03584dfb4f
#
_cell.length_a   1.000
_cell.length_b   1.000
_cell.length_c   1.000
_cell.angle_alpha   90.00
_cell.angle_beta   90.00
_cell.angle_gamma   90.00
#
_symmetry.space_group_name_H-M   'P 1'
#
loop_
_entity.id
_entity.type
_entity.pdbx_description
1 polymer ?
#
loop_
_entity_poly.entity_id
_entity_poly.type
_entity_poly.pdbx_seq_one_letter_code
_entity_poly.pdbx_strand_id
1 'polypeptide(L)'
;MIDKDKFEFLHEFGENIVGRNFDLIKKYLISLGYIVNCFETASEAANYINSQIDNQTVGFAGSMTLEKMGLFESLSTHNQVFWHHRIPEGKTSKEVRLEANAASIYITSVNGIAESGEIVNIDGNCNRVASIFYGHEKVYFVIG
;
A
#
# COMPACT_ATOMS: atom_id res chain seq x y z
N MET A 1 -15.27 -5.75 15.79
CA MET A 1 -15.81 -5.66 14.41
C MET A 1 -14.71 -5.05 13.57
N ILE A 2 -14.18 -5.74 12.57
CA ILE A 2 -13.15 -5.20 11.68
C ILE A 2 -13.86 -4.20 10.78
N ASP A 3 -13.37 -2.95 10.74
CA ASP A 3 -13.86 -1.94 9.81
C ASP A 3 -13.51 -2.40 8.39
N LYS A 4 -14.54 -2.78 7.62
CA LYS A 4 -14.38 -3.37 6.29
C LYS A 4 -13.82 -2.40 5.25
N ASP A 5 -13.96 -1.10 5.49
CA ASP A 5 -13.50 -0.06 4.56
C ASP A 5 -12.05 0.36 4.81
N LYS A 6 -11.40 -0.22 5.83
CA LYS A 6 -10.04 0.14 6.23
C LYS A 6 -8.97 -0.35 5.26
N PHE A 7 -9.19 -1.47 4.58
CA PHE A 7 -8.17 -2.12 3.75
C PHE A 7 -8.58 -2.15 2.29
N GLU A 8 -7.74 -1.62 1.43
CA GLU A 8 -7.95 -1.62 -0.01
C GLU A 8 -6.77 -2.26 -0.74
N PHE A 9 -7.07 -3.19 -1.63
CA PHE A 9 -6.12 -3.87 -2.50
C PHE A 9 -6.19 -3.31 -3.92
N LEU A 10 -5.04 -2.95 -4.44
CA LEU A 10 -4.82 -2.45 -5.78
C LEU A 10 -3.89 -3.41 -6.51
N HIS A 11 -4.35 -3.96 -7.60
CA HIS A 11 -3.58 -4.88 -8.42
C HIS A 11 -3.33 -4.31 -9.81
N GLU A 12 -2.08 -4.39 -10.24
CA GLU A 12 -1.65 -4.08 -11.59
C GLU A 12 -1.54 -5.37 -12.41
N PHE A 13 -2.15 -5.40 -13.59
CA PHE A 13 -1.95 -6.46 -14.57
C PHE A 13 -0.66 -6.17 -15.37
N GLY A 14 0.51 -6.56 -14.85
CA GLY A 14 1.72 -6.69 -15.66
C GLY A 14 1.65 -7.93 -16.54
N GLU A 15 2.37 -7.91 -17.69
CA GLU A 15 2.39 -8.95 -18.73
C GLU A 15 2.28 -10.39 -18.20
N ASN A 16 1.33 -11.16 -18.76
CA ASN A 16 1.09 -12.60 -18.68
C ASN A 16 2.04 -13.40 -17.77
N ILE A 17 1.76 -13.45 -16.48
CA ILE A 17 2.32 -14.48 -15.61
C ILE A 17 1.42 -15.70 -15.72
N VAL A 18 1.81 -16.63 -16.54
CA VAL A 18 1.15 -17.93 -16.72
C VAL A 18 0.99 -18.60 -15.35
N GLY A 19 -0.27 -18.85 -14.93
CA GLY A 19 -0.61 -19.65 -13.76
C GLY A 19 -1.13 -18.91 -12.52
N ARG A 20 -1.33 -17.60 -12.55
CA ARG A 20 -1.95 -16.87 -11.42
C ARG A 20 -3.43 -16.61 -11.69
N ASN A 21 -4.28 -17.04 -10.77
CA ASN A 21 -5.73 -16.82 -10.85
C ASN A 21 -6.13 -15.60 -10.01
N PHE A 22 -5.93 -14.40 -10.56
CA PHE A 22 -6.29 -13.15 -9.89
C PHE A 22 -7.78 -13.00 -9.62
N ASP A 23 -8.63 -13.55 -10.45
CA ASP A 23 -10.09 -13.55 -10.21
C ASP A 23 -10.45 -14.33 -8.95
N LEU A 24 -9.72 -15.43 -8.70
CA LEU A 24 -9.89 -16.23 -7.48
C LEU A 24 -9.42 -15.44 -6.25
N ILE A 25 -8.23 -14.85 -6.31
CA ILE A 25 -7.69 -14.00 -5.24
C ILE A 25 -8.64 -12.85 -4.94
N LYS A 26 -9.09 -12.12 -5.97
CA LYS A 26 -10.07 -11.03 -5.84
C LYS A 26 -11.33 -11.48 -5.12
N LYS A 27 -11.90 -12.63 -5.54
CA LYS A 27 -13.10 -13.20 -4.93
C LYS A 27 -12.90 -13.49 -3.45
N TYR A 28 -11.77 -14.10 -3.06
CA TYR A 28 -11.48 -14.40 -1.66
C TYR A 28 -11.25 -13.13 -0.85
N LEU A 29 -10.47 -12.17 -1.33
CA LEU A 29 -10.26 -10.90 -0.64
C LEU A 29 -11.58 -10.16 -0.40
N ILE A 30 -12.46 -10.08 -1.39
CA ILE A 30 -13.80 -9.47 -1.24
C ILE A 30 -14.61 -10.24 -0.18
N SER A 31 -14.56 -11.58 -0.16
CA SER A 31 -15.26 -12.38 0.85
C SER A 31 -14.76 -12.16 2.28
N LEU A 32 -13.48 -11.78 2.41
CA LEU A 32 -12.87 -11.39 3.69
C LEU A 32 -13.17 -9.94 4.07
N GLY A 33 -13.84 -9.17 3.22
CA GLY A 33 -14.27 -7.81 3.48
C GLY A 33 -13.31 -6.73 3.00
N TYR A 34 -12.34 -7.05 2.15
CA TYR A 34 -11.47 -6.05 1.52
C TYR A 34 -12.16 -5.39 0.31
N ILE A 35 -11.85 -4.12 0.09
CA ILE A 35 -12.13 -3.43 -1.17
C ILE A 35 -11.03 -3.81 -2.15
N VAL A 36 -11.37 -4.30 -3.33
CA VAL A 36 -10.39 -4.76 -4.32
C VAL A 36 -10.63 -4.09 -5.66
N ASN A 37 -9.65 -3.31 -6.10
CA ASN A 37 -9.62 -2.66 -7.41
C ASN A 37 -8.51 -3.28 -8.27
N CYS A 38 -8.81 -3.52 -9.53
CA CYS A 38 -7.87 -4.07 -10.51
C CYS A 38 -7.69 -3.07 -11.65
N PHE A 39 -6.45 -2.89 -12.08
CA PHE A 39 -6.05 -1.95 -13.11
C PHE A 39 -5.20 -2.67 -14.17
N GLU A 40 -5.22 -2.20 -15.40
CA GLU A 40 -4.42 -2.78 -16.48
C GLU A 40 -2.96 -2.31 -16.40
N THR A 41 -2.73 -1.14 -15.81
CA THR A 41 -1.39 -0.53 -15.71
C THR A 41 -1.12 0.06 -14.33
N ALA A 42 0.17 0.11 -13.95
CA ALA A 42 0.65 0.80 -12.75
C ALA A 42 0.24 2.28 -12.72
N SER A 43 0.21 2.91 -13.88
CA SER A 43 -0.19 4.32 -14.03
C SER A 43 -1.65 4.54 -13.67
N GLU A 44 -2.56 3.66 -14.09
CA GLU A 44 -3.98 3.73 -13.72
C GLU A 44 -4.18 3.53 -12.22
N ALA A 45 -3.49 2.54 -11.62
CA ALA A 45 -3.51 2.32 -10.18
C ALA A 45 -2.95 3.53 -9.41
N ALA A 46 -1.85 4.13 -9.87
CA ALA A 46 -1.27 5.32 -9.25
C ALA A 46 -2.22 6.53 -9.34
N ASN A 47 -2.83 6.76 -10.50
CA ASN A 47 -3.81 7.83 -10.68
C ASN A 47 -5.04 7.65 -9.79
N TYR A 48 -5.51 6.41 -9.65
CA TYR A 48 -6.60 6.09 -8.73
C TYR A 48 -6.23 6.44 -7.29
N ILE A 49 -5.11 5.94 -6.77
CA ILE A 49 -4.65 6.25 -5.40
C ILE A 49 -4.54 7.77 -5.21
N ASN A 50 -3.91 8.46 -6.16
CA ASN A 50 -3.72 9.90 -6.11
C ASN A 50 -5.05 10.68 -6.05
N SER A 51 -6.10 10.18 -6.68
CA SER A 51 -7.43 10.76 -6.66
C SER A 51 -8.21 10.48 -5.37
N GLN A 52 -7.85 9.42 -4.62
CA GLN A 52 -8.55 9.03 -3.39
C GLN A 52 -7.98 9.68 -2.12
N ILE A 53 -6.79 10.25 -2.19
CA ILE A 53 -6.07 10.77 -1.02
C ILE A 53 -5.75 12.24 -1.25
N ASP A 54 -6.40 13.12 -0.49
CA ASP A 54 -6.21 14.56 -0.56
C ASP A 54 -6.14 15.18 0.82
N ASN A 55 -5.20 16.10 1.03
CA ASN A 55 -4.99 16.83 2.28
C ASN A 55 -4.86 15.91 3.52
N GLN A 56 -4.12 14.80 3.36
CA GLN A 56 -3.91 13.78 4.40
C GLN A 56 -2.44 13.65 4.80
N THR A 57 -2.20 12.94 5.91
CA THR A 57 -0.88 12.39 6.22
C THR A 57 -0.78 10.97 5.65
N VAL A 58 0.30 10.69 4.91
CA VAL A 58 0.48 9.43 4.19
C VAL A 58 1.82 8.80 4.55
N GLY A 59 1.79 7.60 5.09
CA GLY A 59 2.98 6.81 5.38
C GLY A 59 3.21 5.74 4.31
N PHE A 60 4.48 5.52 3.96
CA PHE A 60 4.88 4.49 2.99
C PHE A 60 5.73 3.40 3.62
N ALA A 61 5.42 2.15 3.27
CA ALA A 61 6.33 1.03 3.47
C ALA A 61 7.51 1.09 2.46
N GLY A 62 8.59 0.38 2.77
CA GLY A 62 9.65 0.09 1.79
C GLY A 62 9.12 -0.84 0.70
N SER A 63 9.00 -0.36 -0.55
CA SER A 63 8.49 -1.13 -1.67
C SER A 63 9.04 -0.62 -3.00
N MET A 64 9.64 -1.53 -3.77
CA MET A 64 10.10 -1.25 -5.14
C MET A 64 8.93 -0.99 -6.09
N THR A 65 7.79 -1.62 -5.87
CA THR A 65 6.57 -1.39 -6.66
C THR A 65 6.11 0.05 -6.51
N LEU A 66 5.98 0.53 -5.27
CA LEU A 66 5.55 1.91 -4.98
C LEU A 66 6.54 2.96 -5.54
N GLU A 67 7.84 2.64 -5.52
CA GLU A 67 8.87 3.51 -6.07
C GLU A 67 8.72 3.67 -7.59
N LYS A 68 8.54 2.55 -8.31
CA LYS A 68 8.34 2.56 -9.77
C LYS A 68 7.06 3.27 -10.20
N MET A 69 6.05 3.29 -9.36
CA MET A 69 4.77 3.97 -9.63
C MET A 69 4.85 5.50 -9.47
N GLY A 70 5.93 6.06 -8.91
CA GLY A 70 6.06 7.50 -8.67
C GLY A 70 5.02 8.08 -7.68
N LEU A 71 4.47 7.24 -6.83
CA LEU A 71 3.40 7.62 -5.88
C LEU A 71 3.86 8.64 -4.85
N PHE A 72 5.11 8.59 -4.41
CA PHE A 72 5.63 9.55 -3.45
C PHE A 72 5.59 10.97 -4.03
N GLU A 73 6.08 11.13 -5.23
CA GLU A 73 6.16 12.42 -5.90
C GLU A 73 4.77 12.99 -6.19
N SER A 74 3.85 12.18 -6.69
CA SER A 74 2.48 12.62 -7.02
C SER A 74 1.69 12.99 -5.76
N LEU A 75 1.69 12.16 -4.73
CA LEU A 75 0.97 12.42 -3.48
C LEU A 75 1.56 13.58 -2.68
N SER A 76 2.88 13.81 -2.74
CA SER A 76 3.52 14.92 -2.04
C SER A 76 3.11 16.31 -2.56
N THR A 77 2.43 16.41 -3.69
CA THR A 77 1.94 17.69 -4.24
C THR A 77 0.75 18.26 -3.45
N HIS A 78 -0.01 17.40 -2.75
CA HIS A 78 -1.24 17.78 -2.05
C HIS A 78 -1.47 17.04 -0.71
N ASN A 79 -0.46 16.27 -0.25
CA ASN A 79 -0.47 15.56 1.02
C ASN A 79 0.85 15.72 1.77
N GLN A 80 0.85 15.44 3.07
CA GLN A 80 2.08 15.30 3.85
C GLN A 80 2.53 13.85 3.84
N VAL A 81 3.61 13.54 3.10
CA VAL A 81 4.06 12.17 2.84
C VAL A 81 5.33 11.83 3.60
N PHE A 82 5.36 10.65 4.25
CA PHE A 82 6.50 10.15 5.02
C PHE A 82 6.98 8.82 4.43
N TRP A 83 8.21 8.81 3.92
CA TRP A 83 8.84 7.62 3.38
C TRP A 83 10.32 7.55 3.70
N HIS A 84 10.76 6.50 4.36
CA HIS A 84 12.14 6.32 4.76
C HIS A 84 13.13 6.09 3.60
N HIS A 85 12.66 6.00 2.35
CA HIS A 85 13.48 6.09 1.13
C HIS A 85 13.67 7.55 0.66
N ARG A 86 12.97 8.50 1.24
CA ARG A 86 13.03 9.94 0.97
C ARG A 86 13.15 10.69 2.30
N ILE A 87 14.35 10.62 2.90
CA ILE A 87 14.62 11.20 4.23
C ILE A 87 14.89 12.69 4.07
N PRO A 88 14.09 13.58 4.70
CA PRO A 88 14.34 15.00 4.72
C PRO A 88 15.65 15.33 5.42
N GLU A 89 16.28 16.48 5.06
CA GLU A 89 17.47 16.97 5.72
C GLU A 89 17.23 17.14 7.25
N GLY A 90 18.19 16.70 8.04
CA GLY A 90 18.14 16.77 9.50
C GLY A 90 17.33 15.67 10.19
N LYS A 91 16.72 14.75 9.44
CA LYS A 91 16.00 13.60 10.00
C LYS A 91 16.76 12.28 9.83
N THR A 92 16.46 11.34 10.70
CA THR A 92 16.92 9.95 10.59
C THR A 92 15.85 9.07 9.94
N SER A 93 16.26 7.94 9.36
CA SER A 93 15.33 6.94 8.83
C SER A 93 14.37 6.38 9.89
N LYS A 94 14.79 6.36 11.16
CA LYS A 94 13.93 5.94 12.28
C LYS A 94 12.81 6.95 12.54
N GLU A 95 13.13 8.24 12.56
CA GLU A 95 12.14 9.30 12.76
C GLU A 95 11.10 9.30 11.64
N VAL A 96 11.54 9.21 10.38
CA VAL A 96 10.61 9.14 9.23
C VAL A 96 9.72 7.89 9.29
N ARG A 97 10.23 6.74 9.74
CA ARG A 97 9.37 5.55 9.96
C ARG A 97 8.35 5.76 11.07
N LEU A 98 8.70 6.44 12.15
CA LEU A 98 7.74 6.76 13.21
C LEU A 98 6.65 7.72 12.72
N GLU A 99 7.01 8.72 11.92
CA GLU A 99 6.04 9.61 11.29
C GLU A 99 5.13 8.86 10.31
N ALA A 100 5.69 7.96 9.49
CA ALA A 100 4.93 7.11 8.60
C ALA A 100 3.94 6.21 9.36
N ASN A 101 4.36 5.65 10.50
CA ASN A 101 3.49 4.81 11.34
C ASN A 101 2.41 5.60 12.09
N ALA A 102 2.53 6.92 12.19
CA ALA A 102 1.54 7.81 12.82
C ALA A 102 0.61 8.49 11.80
N ALA A 103 0.81 8.27 10.51
CA ALA A 103 0.00 8.86 9.44
C ALA A 103 -1.43 8.31 9.44
N SER A 104 -2.40 9.09 8.92
CA SER A 104 -3.80 8.63 8.77
C SER A 104 -3.95 7.54 7.70
N ILE A 105 -3.19 7.64 6.62
CA ILE A 105 -3.19 6.68 5.51
C ILE A 105 -1.85 5.93 5.46
N TYR A 106 -1.88 4.64 5.17
CA TYR A 106 -0.66 3.87 4.95
C TYR A 106 -0.70 3.12 3.61
N ILE A 107 0.36 3.24 2.83
CA ILE A 107 0.48 2.57 1.53
C ILE A 107 1.62 1.56 1.58
N THR A 108 1.31 0.32 1.24
CA THR A 108 2.26 -0.80 1.34
C THR A 108 2.11 -1.75 0.16
N SER A 109 3.09 -2.62 0.01
CA SER A 109 3.01 -3.83 -0.80
C SER A 109 3.09 -5.05 0.11
N VAL A 110 2.98 -6.24 -0.45
CA VAL A 110 3.12 -7.52 0.26
C VAL A 110 4.30 -8.32 -0.29
N ASN A 111 4.85 -9.24 0.49
CA ASN A 111 5.88 -10.16 0.01
C ASN A 111 5.28 -11.34 -0.76
N GLY A 112 4.05 -11.70 -0.44
CA GLY A 112 3.32 -12.75 -1.14
C GLY A 112 1.85 -12.74 -0.77
N ILE A 113 1.03 -13.29 -1.66
CA ILE A 113 -0.39 -13.51 -1.45
C ILE A 113 -0.74 -14.91 -1.97
N ALA A 114 -1.46 -15.69 -1.18
CA ALA A 114 -1.99 -16.97 -1.60
C ALA A 114 -3.29 -16.79 -2.41
N GLU A 115 -3.62 -17.75 -3.26
CA GLU A 115 -4.88 -17.74 -4.02
C GLU A 115 -6.13 -17.75 -3.12
N SER A 116 -5.99 -18.23 -1.89
CA SER A 116 -7.01 -18.22 -0.83
C SER A 116 -7.09 -16.91 -0.04
N GLY A 117 -6.24 -15.91 -0.37
CA GLY A 117 -6.29 -14.56 0.17
C GLY A 117 -5.41 -14.30 1.38
N GLU A 118 -4.62 -15.28 1.84
CA GLU A 118 -3.64 -15.06 2.91
C GLU A 118 -2.50 -14.18 2.44
N ILE A 119 -2.13 -13.21 3.26
CA ILE A 119 -1.06 -12.25 2.98
C ILE A 119 0.19 -12.64 3.78
N VAL A 120 1.31 -12.73 3.10
CA VAL A 120 2.62 -12.97 3.73
C VAL A 120 3.44 -11.69 3.71
N ASN A 121 3.91 -11.28 4.89
CA ASN A 121 4.83 -10.15 5.05
C ASN A 121 6.08 -10.58 5.80
N ILE A 122 7.25 -10.21 5.26
CA ILE A 122 8.57 -10.35 5.88
C ILE A 122 9.12 -8.94 6.09
N ASP A 123 9.42 -8.59 7.33
CA ASP A 123 9.80 -7.22 7.70
C ASP A 123 11.00 -7.20 8.62
N GLY A 124 12.08 -6.54 8.21
CA GLY A 124 13.33 -6.44 8.97
C GLY A 124 13.25 -5.51 10.18
N ASN A 125 12.37 -4.50 10.16
CA ASN A 125 12.20 -3.50 11.23
C ASN A 125 10.85 -3.59 11.94
N CYS A 126 9.97 -4.47 11.50
CA CYS A 126 8.58 -4.63 11.97
C CYS A 126 7.68 -3.39 11.79
N ASN A 127 8.16 -2.32 11.16
CA ASN A 127 7.38 -1.08 10.99
C ASN A 127 6.23 -1.25 10.01
N ARG A 128 6.41 -1.95 8.90
CA ARG A 128 5.35 -2.26 7.94
C ARG A 128 4.28 -3.16 8.57
N VAL A 129 4.69 -4.25 9.22
CA VAL A 129 3.76 -5.18 9.86
C VAL A 129 2.97 -4.48 10.94
N ALA A 130 3.59 -3.66 11.79
CA ALA A 130 2.89 -2.89 12.82
C ALA A 130 1.85 -1.94 12.19
N SER A 131 2.20 -1.23 11.12
CA SER A 131 1.31 -0.30 10.41
C SER A 131 0.13 -1.00 9.72
N ILE A 132 0.32 -2.21 9.18
CA ILE A 132 -0.79 -2.96 8.59
C ILE A 132 -1.89 -3.24 9.63
N PHE A 133 -1.52 -3.52 10.88
CA PHE A 133 -2.48 -3.94 11.90
C PHE A 133 -3.08 -2.79 12.71
N TYR A 134 -2.32 -1.72 12.94
CA TYR A 134 -2.76 -0.70 13.89
C TYR A 134 -2.32 0.73 13.50
N GLY A 135 -3.17 1.70 13.84
CA GLY A 135 -2.88 3.13 13.87
C GLY A 135 -3.46 3.93 12.71
N HIS A 136 -3.64 3.35 11.55
CA HIS A 136 -4.11 4.07 10.36
C HIS A 136 -5.64 3.99 10.20
N GLU A 137 -6.22 5.02 9.60
CA GLU A 137 -7.63 5.04 9.21
C GLU A 137 -7.86 4.14 7.99
N LYS A 138 -6.91 4.16 7.03
CA LYS A 138 -6.96 3.34 5.83
C LYS A 138 -5.58 2.80 5.45
N VAL A 139 -5.54 1.57 4.98
CA VAL A 139 -4.34 0.91 4.46
C VAL A 139 -4.57 0.46 3.03
N TYR A 140 -3.70 0.89 2.13
CA TYR A 140 -3.69 0.46 0.74
C TYR A 140 -2.60 -0.59 0.53
N PHE A 141 -2.99 -1.75 0.00
CA PHE A 141 -2.07 -2.78 -0.46
C PHE A 141 -1.94 -2.72 -1.98
N VAL A 142 -0.75 -2.46 -2.47
CA VAL A 142 -0.45 -2.42 -3.91
C VAL A 142 0.32 -3.67 -4.28
N ILE A 143 -0.22 -4.44 -5.21
CA ILE A 143 0.32 -5.72 -5.63
C ILE A 143 0.47 -5.72 -7.16
N GLY A 144 1.63 -6.10 -7.65
CA GLY A 144 1.92 -6.21 -9.08
C GLY A 144 2.96 -7.30 -9.38
#